data_6ec431ad100efc50a51a5f54c44c02b9
#
_entry.id   6ec431ad100efc50a51a5f54c44c02b9
#
_cell.length_a   1.000
_cell.length_b   1.000
_cell.length_c   1.000
_cell.angle_alpha   90.00
_cell.angle_beta   90.00
_cell.angle_gamma   90.00
#
_symmetry.space_group_name_H-M   'P 1'
#
loop_
_entity.id
_entity.type
_entity.pdbx_description
1 polymer ?
#
loop_
_entity_poly.entity_id
_entity_poly.type
_entity_poly.pdbx_seq_one_letter_code
_entity_poly.pdbx_strand_id
1 'polypeptide(L)'
;MQKNLLWFVLSFLPALAFAQSPFDGTWKTNMTASKLSQKPYEFSLNNGTYSCGSCVPKMENVKADGHDQNVAAPGRDYDTLAVKIVDDHSARFTGKKAGKPVYEQTRSTSRDGSTLTIASMNYPADGSQAFKTEVKFTRVGKAPAGANATSGSWRIQNVSEDEAGLTSTWKRSGDNLSMSTPTGVSWEAKLDGKEYPVKGSSYDKYTVSVKSLGDRSIEATYRRDGKVATVEKITVSADGKQMTIVADNKLLGRISTFIDDKQ
;
A
#
# COMPACT_ATOMS: atom_id res chain seq x y z
N MET A 1 -64.05 -32.60 -39.57
CA MET A 1 -62.83 -31.86 -39.60
C MET A 1 -62.68 -31.12 -38.25
N GLN A 2 -61.92 -31.70 -37.29
CA GLN A 2 -61.66 -31.13 -35.96
C GLN A 2 -60.29 -30.47 -35.99
N LYS A 3 -60.22 -29.16 -35.77
CA LYS A 3 -58.97 -28.41 -35.65
C LYS A 3 -58.52 -28.43 -34.19
N ASN A 4 -57.47 -29.19 -33.92
CA ASN A 4 -56.77 -29.15 -32.62
C ASN A 4 -55.92 -27.88 -32.53
N LEU A 5 -56.22 -26.97 -31.60
CA LEU A 5 -55.49 -25.78 -31.27
C LEU A 5 -54.52 -26.17 -30.18
N LEU A 6 -53.20 -26.31 -30.53
CA LEU A 6 -52.10 -26.47 -29.55
C LEU A 6 -51.79 -25.09 -28.90
N TRP A 7 -52.02 -25.00 -27.58
CA TRP A 7 -51.57 -23.88 -26.77
C TRP A 7 -50.14 -24.12 -26.38
N PHE A 8 -49.23 -23.29 -26.89
CA PHE A 8 -47.85 -23.21 -26.41
C PHE A 8 -47.84 -22.35 -25.14
N VAL A 9 -47.65 -22.98 -23.98
CA VAL A 9 -47.37 -22.27 -22.72
C VAL A 9 -45.89 -21.94 -22.69
N LEU A 10 -45.56 -20.67 -22.97
CA LEU A 10 -44.21 -20.13 -22.79
C LEU A 10 -43.95 -19.94 -21.29
N SER A 11 -43.21 -20.89 -20.69
CA SER A 11 -42.75 -20.77 -19.31
C SER A 11 -41.62 -19.73 -19.24
N PHE A 12 -41.93 -18.51 -18.80
CA PHE A 12 -40.95 -17.53 -18.41
C PHE A 12 -40.27 -17.99 -17.09
N LEU A 13 -39.09 -18.60 -17.16
CA LEU A 13 -38.23 -18.78 -16.01
C LEU A 13 -37.62 -17.41 -15.68
N PRO A 14 -37.85 -16.87 -14.48
CA PRO A 14 -37.14 -15.66 -14.09
C PRO A 14 -35.66 -15.98 -14.05
N ALA A 15 -34.85 -15.30 -14.88
CA ALA A 15 -33.39 -15.28 -14.74
C ALA A 15 -33.09 -14.66 -13.37
N LEU A 16 -32.63 -15.48 -12.44
CA LEU A 16 -32.02 -14.97 -11.19
C LEU A 16 -30.81 -14.14 -11.57
N ALA A 17 -31.03 -12.85 -11.75
CA ALA A 17 -29.93 -11.90 -11.81
C ALA A 17 -29.25 -11.95 -10.44
N PHE A 18 -28.12 -12.65 -10.35
CA PHE A 18 -27.25 -12.53 -9.18
C PHE A 18 -26.84 -11.08 -9.12
N ALA A 19 -27.35 -10.36 -8.13
CA ALA A 19 -26.96 -8.97 -7.90
C ALA A 19 -25.43 -8.96 -7.71
N GLN A 20 -24.75 -8.20 -8.58
CA GLN A 20 -23.31 -8.01 -8.51
C GLN A 20 -22.94 -7.45 -7.13
N SER A 21 -21.92 -8.01 -6.50
CA SER A 21 -21.48 -7.53 -5.20
C SER A 21 -21.07 -6.05 -5.29
N PRO A 22 -21.39 -5.21 -4.31
CA PRO A 22 -20.94 -3.82 -4.31
C PRO A 22 -19.42 -3.68 -4.39
N PHE A 23 -18.65 -4.68 -3.94
CA PHE A 23 -17.19 -4.66 -4.03
C PHE A 23 -16.66 -4.94 -5.44
N ASP A 24 -17.42 -5.64 -6.30
CA ASP A 24 -16.97 -6.10 -7.61
C ASP A 24 -16.60 -4.94 -8.52
N GLY A 25 -15.44 -5.05 -9.17
CA GLY A 25 -14.95 -4.11 -10.17
C GLY A 25 -13.51 -3.68 -9.95
N THR A 26 -13.09 -2.76 -10.80
CA THR A 26 -11.80 -2.09 -10.71
C THR A 26 -11.98 -0.77 -9.99
N TRP A 27 -11.09 -0.48 -9.06
CA TRP A 27 -11.12 0.70 -8.21
C TRP A 27 -9.79 1.42 -8.31
N LYS A 28 -9.81 2.73 -8.33
CA LYS A 28 -8.62 3.57 -8.42
C LYS A 28 -8.59 4.55 -7.27
N THR A 29 -7.51 4.55 -6.50
CA THR A 29 -7.33 5.44 -5.35
C THR A 29 -7.25 6.89 -5.81
N ASN A 30 -8.15 7.72 -5.29
CA ASN A 30 -8.19 9.15 -5.45
C ASN A 30 -7.36 9.80 -4.32
N MET A 31 -6.07 10.00 -4.57
CA MET A 31 -5.16 10.58 -3.57
C MET A 31 -5.56 11.98 -3.14
N THR A 32 -6.23 12.75 -4.01
CA THR A 32 -6.69 14.12 -3.70
C THR A 32 -7.83 14.12 -2.70
N ALA A 33 -8.72 13.11 -2.77
CA ALA A 33 -9.83 12.95 -1.83
C ALA A 33 -9.41 12.21 -0.54
N SER A 34 -8.26 11.54 -0.57
CA SER A 34 -7.75 10.72 0.54
C SER A 34 -7.13 11.59 1.65
N LYS A 35 -7.20 11.10 2.89
CA LYS A 35 -6.63 11.76 4.08
C LYS A 35 -5.50 10.91 4.64
N LEU A 36 -4.28 11.38 4.46
CA LEU A 36 -3.08 10.68 4.95
C LEU A 36 -2.80 11.05 6.41
N SER A 37 -2.22 10.10 7.15
CA SER A 37 -1.80 10.30 8.53
C SER A 37 -0.84 11.49 8.63
N GLN A 38 -1.10 12.37 9.59
CA GLN A 38 -0.29 13.55 9.86
C GLN A 38 0.84 13.30 10.87
N LYS A 39 1.00 12.08 11.38
CA LYS A 39 2.10 11.71 12.26
C LYS A 39 3.44 11.86 11.52
N PRO A 40 4.42 12.62 12.04
CA PRO A 40 5.67 12.86 11.34
C PRO A 40 6.50 11.60 11.09
N TYR A 41 7.28 11.61 10.03
CA TYR A 41 8.35 10.65 9.76
C TYR A 41 9.69 11.23 10.22
N GLU A 42 10.55 10.38 10.77
CA GLU A 42 11.83 10.78 11.32
C GLU A 42 12.96 10.07 10.59
N PHE A 43 13.84 10.86 9.98
CA PHE A 43 15.04 10.42 9.27
C PHE A 43 16.24 11.17 9.80
N SER A 44 17.38 10.49 9.89
CA SER A 44 18.65 11.09 10.22
C SER A 44 19.72 10.59 9.25
N LEU A 45 20.40 11.52 8.59
CA LEU A 45 21.59 11.28 7.78
C LEU A 45 22.65 12.26 8.24
N ASN A 46 23.51 11.80 9.13
CA ASN A 46 24.50 12.64 9.81
C ASN A 46 25.80 11.85 10.04
N ASN A 47 26.95 12.51 9.98
CA ASN A 47 28.26 11.90 10.18
C ASN A 47 28.47 10.60 9.38
N GLY A 48 28.03 10.59 8.11
CA GLY A 48 28.16 9.42 7.24
C GLY A 48 27.31 8.21 7.63
N THR A 49 26.31 8.38 8.50
CA THR A 49 25.38 7.31 8.90
C THR A 49 23.92 7.72 8.69
N TYR A 50 23.10 6.73 8.35
CA TYR A 50 21.65 6.85 8.19
C TYR A 50 20.92 6.11 9.29
N SER A 51 19.88 6.75 9.84
CA SER A 51 18.93 6.14 10.78
C SER A 51 17.50 6.52 10.42
N CYS A 52 16.54 5.63 10.72
CA CYS A 52 15.11 5.85 10.50
C CYS A 52 14.33 5.44 11.75
N GLY A 53 13.93 6.43 12.55
CA GLY A 53 13.16 6.23 13.78
C GLY A 53 11.71 5.82 13.53
N SER A 54 11.16 6.18 12.37
CA SER A 54 9.79 5.84 11.95
C SER A 54 9.69 4.62 11.06
N CYS A 55 10.81 3.93 10.74
CA CYS A 55 10.78 2.64 10.04
C CYS A 55 10.36 1.50 10.96
N VAL A 56 9.80 0.43 10.38
CA VAL A 56 9.45 -0.80 11.11
C VAL A 56 10.01 -2.00 10.35
N PRO A 57 11.00 -2.71 10.94
CA PRO A 57 11.72 -2.38 12.16
C PRO A 57 12.54 -1.08 12.02
N LYS A 58 12.84 -0.43 13.14
CA LYS A 58 13.72 0.76 13.16
C LYS A 58 15.06 0.46 12.52
N MET A 59 15.68 1.49 11.98
CA MET A 59 16.98 1.39 11.34
C MET A 59 17.94 2.36 12.02
N GLU A 60 19.11 1.88 12.38
CA GLU A 60 20.09 2.67 13.13
C GLU A 60 21.49 2.49 12.54
N ASN A 61 22.22 3.58 12.42
CA ASN A 61 23.67 3.62 12.11
C ASN A 61 24.08 2.86 10.83
N VAL A 62 23.24 2.89 9.78
CA VAL A 62 23.60 2.35 8.47
C VAL A 62 24.64 3.29 7.82
N LYS A 63 25.81 2.78 7.44
CA LYS A 63 26.82 3.59 6.76
C LYS A 63 26.29 4.15 5.45
N ALA A 64 26.53 5.43 5.20
CA ALA A 64 26.09 6.13 4.00
C ALA A 64 27.27 6.33 3.03
N ASP A 65 28.03 5.26 2.78
CA ASP A 65 29.22 5.20 1.92
C ASP A 65 28.92 4.75 0.48
N GLY A 66 27.66 4.47 0.17
CA GLY A 66 27.20 4.01 -1.14
C GLY A 66 27.34 2.51 -1.35
N HIS A 67 27.83 1.75 -0.37
CA HIS A 67 27.95 0.29 -0.44
C HIS A 67 26.79 -0.40 0.27
N ASP A 68 26.49 -1.64 -0.16
CA ASP A 68 25.45 -2.45 0.45
C ASP A 68 25.82 -2.78 1.91
N GLN A 69 24.98 -2.36 2.85
CA GLN A 69 25.07 -2.69 4.27
C GLN A 69 24.02 -3.74 4.60
N ASN A 70 24.39 -4.76 5.38
CA ASN A 70 23.41 -5.74 5.86
C ASN A 70 22.46 -5.05 6.86
N VAL A 71 21.18 -5.08 6.54
CA VAL A 71 20.09 -4.50 7.34
C VAL A 71 18.97 -5.52 7.56
N ALA A 72 19.21 -6.80 7.29
CA ALA A 72 18.22 -7.86 7.46
C ALA A 72 17.63 -7.83 8.86
N ALA A 73 16.32 -7.88 8.95
CA ALA A 73 15.59 -7.94 10.20
C ALA A 73 14.20 -8.55 9.97
N PRO A 74 13.62 -9.24 10.96
CA PRO A 74 12.26 -9.76 10.85
C PRO A 74 11.27 -8.65 10.44
N GLY A 75 10.48 -8.91 9.39
CA GLY A 75 9.52 -7.95 8.86
C GLY A 75 10.12 -6.84 7.99
N ARG A 76 11.36 -6.94 7.55
CA ARG A 76 11.93 -6.09 6.49
C ARG A 76 11.94 -6.88 5.17
N ASP A 77 11.52 -6.24 4.11
CA ASP A 77 11.37 -6.83 2.77
C ASP A 77 12.66 -6.82 1.93
N TYR A 78 13.73 -6.24 2.47
CA TYR A 78 15.09 -6.24 1.90
C TYR A 78 16.12 -6.58 2.96
N ASP A 79 17.23 -7.16 2.53
CA ASP A 79 18.32 -7.62 3.39
C ASP A 79 19.52 -6.69 3.37
N THR A 80 19.71 -5.93 2.28
CA THR A 80 20.76 -4.93 2.18
C THR A 80 20.22 -3.55 1.80
N LEU A 81 20.92 -2.53 2.24
CA LEU A 81 20.64 -1.13 1.93
C LEU A 81 21.95 -0.42 1.61
N ALA A 82 22.06 0.16 0.41
CA ALA A 82 23.07 1.12 0.07
C ALA A 82 22.50 2.54 0.25
N VAL A 83 23.21 3.38 0.99
CA VAL A 83 22.90 4.81 1.15
C VAL A 83 24.10 5.61 0.62
N LYS A 84 23.86 6.50 -0.33
CA LYS A 84 24.87 7.37 -0.92
C LYS A 84 24.47 8.84 -0.76
N ILE A 85 25.26 9.60 -0.03
CA ILE A 85 25.13 11.07 -0.01
C ILE A 85 25.54 11.58 -1.38
N VAL A 86 24.67 12.37 -2.04
CA VAL A 86 24.94 12.97 -3.35
C VAL A 86 25.48 14.39 -3.14
N ASP A 87 24.80 15.16 -2.29
CA ASP A 87 25.18 16.51 -1.86
C ASP A 87 24.50 16.84 -0.52
N ASP A 88 24.62 18.08 -0.05
CA ASP A 88 24.07 18.52 1.24
C ASP A 88 22.53 18.45 1.31
N HIS A 89 21.87 18.41 0.16
CA HIS A 89 20.43 18.40 0.01
C HIS A 89 19.85 17.10 -0.53
N SER A 90 20.69 16.14 -0.90
CA SER A 90 20.21 14.92 -1.53
C SER A 90 20.99 13.66 -1.18
N ALA A 91 20.29 12.51 -1.23
CA ALA A 91 20.86 11.19 -1.03
C ALA A 91 20.10 10.14 -1.85
N ARG A 92 20.80 9.07 -2.27
CA ARG A 92 20.25 7.90 -2.95
C ARG A 92 20.24 6.70 -2.02
N PHE A 93 19.20 5.89 -2.17
CA PHE A 93 18.99 4.67 -1.41
C PHE A 93 18.66 3.55 -2.38
N THR A 94 19.29 2.40 -2.21
CA THR A 94 18.96 1.17 -2.95
C THR A 94 18.76 0.03 -1.98
N GLY A 95 17.53 -0.45 -1.86
CA GLY A 95 17.22 -1.66 -1.09
C GLY A 95 17.26 -2.88 -1.99
N LYS A 96 17.93 -3.96 -1.53
CA LYS A 96 18.03 -5.21 -2.29
C LYS A 96 17.60 -6.40 -1.43
N LYS A 97 17.04 -7.42 -2.07
CA LYS A 97 16.79 -8.74 -1.48
C LYS A 97 17.51 -9.81 -2.29
N ALA A 98 18.35 -10.59 -1.65
CA ALA A 98 19.21 -11.58 -2.33
C ALA A 98 19.96 -10.99 -3.54
N GLY A 99 20.49 -9.78 -3.39
CA GLY A 99 21.25 -9.07 -4.41
C GLY A 99 20.43 -8.36 -5.50
N LYS A 100 19.10 -8.58 -5.55
CA LYS A 100 18.21 -7.92 -6.54
C LYS A 100 17.58 -6.66 -5.94
N PRO A 101 17.56 -5.53 -6.66
CA PRO A 101 16.85 -4.33 -6.21
C PRO A 101 15.37 -4.63 -5.96
N VAL A 102 14.85 -4.16 -4.82
CA VAL A 102 13.42 -4.11 -4.52
C VAL A 102 12.89 -2.68 -4.58
N TYR A 103 13.78 -1.70 -4.35
CA TYR A 103 13.52 -0.30 -4.67
C TYR A 103 14.80 0.49 -4.90
N GLU A 104 14.68 1.55 -5.67
CA GLU A 104 15.66 2.62 -5.80
C GLU A 104 14.98 3.93 -5.46
N GLN A 105 15.61 4.76 -4.63
CA GLN A 105 14.99 5.96 -4.11
C GLN A 105 15.97 7.13 -4.12
N THR A 106 15.51 8.30 -4.54
CA THR A 106 16.21 9.57 -4.35
C THR A 106 15.43 10.41 -3.35
N ARG A 107 16.10 10.93 -2.36
CA ARG A 107 15.59 11.93 -1.42
C ARG A 107 16.25 13.25 -1.71
N SER A 108 15.47 14.31 -1.85
CA SER A 108 15.98 15.66 -2.10
C SER A 108 15.16 16.69 -1.35
N THR A 109 15.81 17.72 -0.82
CA THR A 109 15.11 18.85 -0.20
C THR A 109 15.13 20.05 -1.11
N SER A 110 14.11 20.92 -0.95
CA SER A 110 14.15 22.27 -1.48
C SER A 110 15.36 23.04 -0.92
N ARG A 111 15.80 24.09 -1.64
CA ARG A 111 16.99 24.90 -1.23
C ARG A 111 16.83 25.50 0.17
N ASP A 112 15.62 25.89 0.56
CA ASP A 112 15.30 26.41 1.90
C ASP A 112 15.13 25.31 2.95
N GLY A 113 15.22 24.03 2.55
CA GLY A 113 15.07 22.87 3.43
C GLY A 113 13.64 22.65 3.96
N SER A 114 12.64 23.37 3.47
CA SER A 114 11.26 23.28 3.98
C SER A 114 10.49 22.08 3.45
N THR A 115 10.84 21.60 2.26
CA THR A 115 10.18 20.47 1.58
C THR A 115 11.18 19.34 1.34
N LEU A 116 10.74 18.09 1.57
CA LEU A 116 11.47 16.88 1.18
C LEU A 116 10.65 16.14 0.12
N THR A 117 11.29 15.81 -0.99
CA THR A 117 10.74 14.92 -2.01
C THR A 117 11.45 13.57 -1.93
N ILE A 118 10.68 12.50 -1.86
CA ILE A 118 11.15 11.12 -1.94
C ILE A 118 10.56 10.52 -3.22
N ALA A 119 11.41 10.33 -4.23
CA ALA A 119 11.05 9.70 -5.49
C ALA A 119 11.60 8.28 -5.53
N SER A 120 10.75 7.30 -5.76
CA SER A 120 11.12 5.87 -5.72
C SER A 120 10.69 5.16 -7.01
N MET A 121 11.52 4.23 -7.47
CA MET A 121 11.16 3.14 -8.36
C MET A 121 11.07 1.87 -7.52
N ASN A 122 9.94 1.19 -7.56
CA ASN A 122 9.67 -0.02 -6.81
C ASN A 122 9.64 -1.22 -7.77
N TYR A 123 10.29 -2.31 -7.38
CA TYR A 123 10.42 -3.53 -8.17
C TYR A 123 9.76 -4.69 -7.42
N PRO A 124 8.55 -5.13 -7.81
CA PRO A 124 7.89 -6.27 -7.18
C PRO A 124 8.72 -7.55 -7.29
N ALA A 125 8.75 -8.32 -6.21
CA ALA A 125 9.60 -9.54 -6.10
C ALA A 125 9.18 -10.67 -7.06
N ASP A 126 7.92 -10.69 -7.48
CA ASP A 126 7.36 -11.67 -8.41
C ASP A 126 7.57 -11.31 -9.89
N GLY A 127 8.24 -10.17 -10.17
CA GLY A 127 8.48 -9.68 -11.51
C GLY A 127 7.30 -8.98 -12.16
N SER A 128 6.24 -8.66 -11.41
CA SER A 128 5.13 -7.83 -11.91
C SER A 128 5.59 -6.41 -12.21
N GLN A 129 4.70 -5.57 -12.71
CA GLN A 129 5.02 -4.24 -13.21
C GLN A 129 5.69 -3.37 -12.14
N ALA A 130 6.90 -2.88 -12.43
CA ALA A 130 7.55 -1.86 -11.63
C ALA A 130 6.76 -0.54 -11.69
N PHE A 131 6.76 0.21 -10.59
CA PHE A 131 5.97 1.44 -10.49
C PHE A 131 6.74 2.53 -9.73
N LYS A 132 6.41 3.77 -10.08
CA LYS A 132 6.98 4.98 -9.46
C LYS A 132 6.07 5.47 -8.36
N THR A 133 6.70 5.95 -7.28
CA THR A 133 6.02 6.67 -6.21
C THR A 133 6.81 7.94 -5.91
N GLU A 134 6.13 9.07 -5.80
CA GLU A 134 6.70 10.32 -5.31
C GLU A 134 5.93 10.79 -4.09
N VAL A 135 6.62 11.02 -2.99
CA VAL A 135 6.04 11.56 -1.77
C VAL A 135 6.69 12.88 -1.45
N LYS A 136 5.87 13.91 -1.29
CA LYS A 136 6.29 15.24 -0.82
C LYS A 136 5.93 15.41 0.65
N PHE A 137 6.87 15.97 1.38
CA PHE A 137 6.75 16.22 2.80
C PHE A 137 7.05 17.68 3.11
N THR A 138 6.41 18.18 4.15
CA THR A 138 6.76 19.46 4.78
C THR A 138 7.54 19.18 6.06
N ARG A 139 8.59 19.96 6.30
CA ARG A 139 9.42 19.87 7.52
C ARG A 139 8.62 20.23 8.75
N VAL A 140 8.83 19.47 9.82
CA VAL A 140 8.29 19.76 11.15
C VAL A 140 9.47 20.15 12.06
N GLY A 141 9.46 21.38 12.56
CA GLY A 141 10.51 21.90 13.41
C GLY A 141 11.77 22.33 12.67
N LYS A 142 12.87 22.52 13.39
CA LYS A 142 14.16 22.95 12.85
C LYS A 142 14.93 21.79 12.24
N ALA A 143 15.73 22.06 11.21
CA ALA A 143 16.69 21.09 10.68
C ALA A 143 17.74 20.75 11.75
N PRO A 144 18.16 19.48 11.89
CA PRO A 144 19.27 19.13 12.77
C PRO A 144 20.57 19.79 12.29
N ALA A 145 21.29 20.44 13.21
CA ALA A 145 22.56 21.12 12.87
C ALA A 145 23.59 20.09 12.39
N GLY A 146 24.34 20.44 11.33
CA GLY A 146 25.41 19.59 10.78
C GLY A 146 24.99 18.33 10.06
N ALA A 147 23.71 18.04 9.99
CA ALA A 147 23.18 16.89 9.27
C ALA A 147 22.85 17.25 7.81
N ASN A 148 22.83 16.21 6.92
CA ASN A 148 22.30 16.38 5.57
C ASN A 148 20.88 16.95 5.64
N ALA A 149 20.51 17.82 4.72
CA ALA A 149 19.22 18.51 4.73
C ALA A 149 18.01 17.56 4.64
N THR A 150 18.18 16.32 4.19
CA THR A 150 17.12 15.30 4.21
C THR A 150 16.77 14.79 5.60
N SER A 151 17.60 15.08 6.61
CA SER A 151 17.38 14.73 8.01
C SER A 151 16.28 15.57 8.65
N GLY A 152 15.64 15.01 9.67
CA GLY A 152 14.67 15.71 10.49
C GLY A 152 13.34 15.00 10.58
N SER A 153 12.33 15.76 11.02
CA SER A 153 10.95 15.32 11.17
C SER A 153 10.11 15.89 10.02
N TRP A 154 9.31 15.03 9.38
CA TRP A 154 8.65 15.31 8.12
C TRP A 154 7.20 14.86 8.12
N ARG A 155 6.29 15.71 7.70
CA ARG A 155 4.85 15.39 7.56
C ARG A 155 4.51 15.25 6.08
N ILE A 156 3.77 14.20 5.73
CA ILE A 156 3.29 13.99 4.35
C ILE A 156 2.42 15.19 3.94
N GLN A 157 2.74 15.75 2.77
CA GLN A 157 1.97 16.77 2.10
C GLN A 157 1.17 16.19 0.95
N ASN A 158 1.83 15.40 0.10
CA ASN A 158 1.23 14.79 -1.08
C ASN A 158 1.90 13.46 -1.41
N VAL A 159 1.13 12.56 -2.02
CA VAL A 159 1.62 11.31 -2.62
C VAL A 159 1.11 11.26 -4.04
N SER A 160 2.01 11.01 -5.00
CA SER A 160 1.65 10.62 -6.36
C SER A 160 2.26 9.26 -6.67
N GLU A 161 1.55 8.46 -7.40
CA GLU A 161 1.93 7.09 -7.75
C GLU A 161 1.46 6.78 -9.17
N ASP A 162 2.16 5.89 -9.86
CA ASP A 162 1.73 5.41 -11.18
C ASP A 162 0.39 4.68 -11.03
N GLU A 163 -0.38 4.63 -12.12
CA GLU A 163 -1.71 4.02 -12.13
C GLU A 163 -1.72 2.58 -11.62
N ALA A 164 -0.65 1.82 -11.90
CA ALA A 164 -0.49 0.44 -11.44
C ALA A 164 -0.50 0.32 -9.90
N GLY A 165 0.08 1.29 -9.21
CA GLY A 165 0.12 1.33 -7.74
C GLY A 165 -1.19 1.83 -7.11
N LEU A 166 -1.99 2.60 -7.87
CA LEU A 166 -3.26 3.16 -7.41
C LEU A 166 -4.47 2.25 -7.70
N THR A 167 -4.30 1.19 -8.49
CA THR A 167 -5.41 0.38 -9.00
C THR A 167 -5.54 -0.93 -8.25
N SER A 168 -6.77 -1.31 -7.93
CA SER A 168 -7.12 -2.62 -7.39
C SER A 168 -8.36 -3.19 -8.07
N THR A 169 -8.41 -4.51 -8.23
CA THR A 169 -9.58 -5.24 -8.74
C THR A 169 -10.12 -6.14 -7.65
N TRP A 170 -11.41 -6.04 -7.41
CA TRP A 170 -12.13 -6.80 -6.39
C TRP A 170 -13.19 -7.67 -7.01
N LYS A 171 -13.36 -8.87 -6.47
CA LYS A 171 -14.41 -9.81 -6.92
C LYS A 171 -14.92 -10.62 -5.75
N ARG A 172 -16.25 -10.71 -5.64
CA ARG A 172 -16.94 -11.57 -4.67
C ARG A 172 -17.58 -12.76 -5.38
N SER A 173 -17.45 -13.95 -4.81
CA SER A 173 -18.12 -15.17 -5.27
C SER A 173 -18.60 -15.94 -4.04
N GLY A 174 -19.91 -15.82 -3.74
CA GLY A 174 -20.48 -16.35 -2.50
C GLY A 174 -19.84 -15.73 -1.27
N ASP A 175 -19.26 -16.58 -0.42
CA ASP A 175 -18.54 -16.15 0.78
C ASP A 175 -17.07 -15.77 0.52
N ASN A 176 -16.55 -16.00 -0.68
CA ASN A 176 -15.19 -15.62 -1.05
C ASN A 176 -15.14 -14.19 -1.56
N LEU A 177 -14.14 -13.46 -1.11
CA LEU A 177 -13.76 -12.16 -1.64
C LEU A 177 -12.30 -12.21 -2.07
N SER A 178 -12.00 -11.70 -3.26
CA SER A 178 -10.63 -11.57 -3.75
C SER A 178 -10.30 -10.13 -4.06
N MET A 179 -9.02 -9.79 -3.91
CA MET A 179 -8.43 -8.52 -4.31
C MET A 179 -7.12 -8.79 -5.04
N SER A 180 -6.86 -8.03 -6.10
CA SER A 180 -5.59 -8.05 -6.82
C SER A 180 -5.20 -6.67 -7.32
N THR A 181 -3.90 -6.44 -7.48
CA THR A 181 -3.34 -5.20 -8.01
C THR A 181 -2.43 -5.50 -9.21
N PRO A 182 -2.24 -4.57 -10.16
CA PRO A 182 -1.28 -4.72 -11.26
C PRO A 182 0.17 -4.88 -10.76
N THR A 183 0.46 -4.44 -9.53
CA THR A 183 1.77 -4.60 -8.89
C THR A 183 1.99 -5.99 -8.27
N GLY A 184 1.09 -6.95 -8.54
CA GLY A 184 1.22 -8.37 -8.18
C GLY A 184 0.66 -8.74 -6.82
N VAL A 185 0.29 -7.78 -5.97
CA VAL A 185 -0.31 -8.10 -4.67
C VAL A 185 -1.71 -8.67 -4.86
N SER A 186 -1.99 -9.82 -4.26
CA SER A 186 -3.30 -10.45 -4.34
C SER A 186 -3.61 -11.33 -3.13
N TRP A 187 -4.88 -11.52 -2.87
CA TRP A 187 -5.38 -12.49 -1.91
C TRP A 187 -6.82 -12.93 -2.27
N GLU A 188 -7.17 -14.11 -1.80
CA GLU A 188 -8.54 -14.63 -1.79
C GLU A 188 -8.84 -15.17 -0.40
N ALA A 189 -9.92 -14.72 0.19
CA ALA A 189 -10.30 -15.04 1.56
C ALA A 189 -11.82 -15.24 1.68
N LYS A 190 -12.24 -16.17 2.54
CA LYS A 190 -13.63 -16.23 2.99
C LYS A 190 -13.91 -15.14 3.99
N LEU A 191 -15.16 -14.70 4.06
CA LEU A 191 -15.61 -13.70 5.02
C LEU A 191 -15.82 -14.30 6.43
N ASP A 192 -15.03 -15.30 6.81
CA ASP A 192 -15.13 -16.10 8.04
C ASP A 192 -14.17 -15.66 9.16
N GLY A 193 -13.35 -14.64 8.87
CA GLY A 193 -12.37 -14.11 9.81
C GLY A 193 -11.15 -14.98 10.05
N LYS A 194 -10.97 -16.09 9.31
CA LYS A 194 -9.75 -16.89 9.34
C LYS A 194 -8.64 -16.23 8.51
N GLU A 195 -7.41 -16.67 8.73
CA GLU A 195 -6.25 -16.14 8.02
C GLU A 195 -6.04 -16.85 6.68
N TYR A 196 -5.81 -16.06 5.63
CA TYR A 196 -5.50 -16.49 4.27
C TYR A 196 -4.20 -15.84 3.80
N PRO A 197 -3.40 -16.50 2.94
CA PRO A 197 -2.13 -15.95 2.49
C PRO A 197 -2.32 -14.75 1.57
N VAL A 198 -1.46 -13.74 1.71
CA VAL A 198 -1.29 -12.66 0.74
C VAL A 198 -0.14 -13.04 -0.20
N LYS A 199 -0.37 -12.97 -1.52
CA LYS A 199 0.61 -13.29 -2.57
C LYS A 199 1.17 -12.00 -3.16
N GLY A 200 2.36 -12.06 -3.77
CA GLY A 200 2.99 -10.94 -4.47
C GLY A 200 3.44 -9.80 -3.57
N SER A 201 3.25 -9.91 -2.27
CA SER A 201 3.81 -8.98 -1.30
C SER A 201 5.33 -9.16 -1.25
N SER A 202 6.08 -8.06 -1.22
CA SER A 202 7.52 -8.08 -0.94
C SER A 202 7.83 -8.62 0.46
N TYR A 203 6.81 -8.75 1.29
CA TYR A 203 6.91 -9.31 2.64
C TYR A 203 6.53 -10.80 2.64
N ASP A 204 7.48 -11.66 2.94
CA ASP A 204 7.20 -13.06 3.24
C ASP A 204 6.25 -13.13 4.46
N LYS A 205 5.28 -14.05 4.42
CA LYS A 205 4.36 -14.35 5.55
C LYS A 205 3.34 -13.26 5.90
N TYR A 206 2.87 -12.50 4.90
CA TYR A 206 1.65 -11.73 5.10
C TYR A 206 0.42 -12.63 5.01
N THR A 207 -0.50 -12.46 5.94
CA THR A 207 -1.84 -13.06 5.91
C THR A 207 -2.89 -11.96 6.00
N VAL A 208 -4.08 -12.25 5.52
CA VAL A 208 -5.27 -11.41 5.68
C VAL A 208 -6.40 -12.24 6.26
N SER A 209 -7.15 -11.68 7.18
CA SER A 209 -8.45 -12.20 7.63
C SER A 209 -9.54 -11.19 7.32
N VAL A 210 -10.65 -11.64 6.73
CA VAL A 210 -11.73 -10.76 6.31
C VAL A 210 -13.03 -11.15 7.01
N LYS A 211 -13.75 -10.14 7.54
CA LYS A 211 -15.06 -10.29 8.15
C LYS A 211 -16.06 -9.38 7.48
N SER A 212 -17.26 -9.87 7.23
CA SER A 212 -18.38 -9.03 6.82
C SER A 212 -18.86 -8.18 8.00
N LEU A 213 -19.06 -6.90 7.76
CA LEU A 213 -19.74 -5.96 8.68
C LEU A 213 -21.12 -5.55 8.14
N GLY A 214 -21.53 -6.13 7.00
CA GLY A 214 -22.78 -5.86 6.30
C GLY A 214 -22.58 -5.99 4.79
N ASP A 215 -23.62 -5.73 4.00
CA ASP A 215 -23.61 -5.96 2.56
C ASP A 215 -22.56 -5.13 1.81
N ARG A 216 -22.22 -3.96 2.34
CA ARG A 216 -21.30 -2.97 1.73
C ARG A 216 -20.09 -2.67 2.59
N SER A 217 -19.87 -3.41 3.66
CA SER A 217 -18.77 -3.13 4.57
C SER A 217 -18.10 -4.40 5.06
N ILE A 218 -16.78 -4.38 5.08
CA ILE A 218 -15.93 -5.46 5.59
C ILE A 218 -14.85 -4.88 6.49
N GLU A 219 -14.28 -5.74 7.34
CA GLU A 219 -13.03 -5.50 8.04
C GLU A 219 -11.98 -6.50 7.55
N ALA A 220 -10.86 -5.98 7.04
CA ALA A 220 -9.70 -6.77 6.66
C ALA A 220 -8.56 -6.51 7.66
N THR A 221 -8.08 -7.59 8.28
CA THR A 221 -6.94 -7.52 9.21
C THR A 221 -5.74 -8.20 8.58
N TYR A 222 -4.72 -7.41 8.25
CA TYR A 222 -3.45 -7.91 7.74
C TYR A 222 -2.50 -8.20 8.89
N ARG A 223 -1.82 -9.34 8.82
CA ARG A 223 -0.78 -9.72 9.78
C ARG A 223 0.53 -9.94 9.04
N ARG A 224 1.61 -9.59 9.71
CA ARG A 224 2.98 -9.84 9.29
C ARG A 224 3.71 -10.57 10.39
N ASP A 225 4.27 -11.76 10.09
CA ASP A 225 4.90 -12.63 11.08
C ASP A 225 4.01 -12.86 12.32
N GLY A 226 2.71 -13.10 12.10
CA GLY A 226 1.70 -13.33 13.15
C GLY A 226 1.25 -12.08 13.91
N LYS A 227 1.88 -10.91 13.72
CA LYS A 227 1.52 -9.66 14.38
C LYS A 227 0.58 -8.84 13.50
N VAL A 228 -0.45 -8.24 14.10
CA VAL A 228 -1.35 -7.32 13.39
C VAL A 228 -0.53 -6.14 12.85
N ALA A 229 -0.48 -6.02 11.53
CA ALA A 229 0.19 -4.95 10.82
C ALA A 229 -0.77 -3.80 10.51
N THR A 230 -1.93 -4.11 9.93
CA THR A 230 -2.93 -3.10 9.55
C THR A 230 -4.33 -3.69 9.74
N VAL A 231 -5.25 -2.87 10.21
CA VAL A 231 -6.69 -3.16 10.20
C VAL A 231 -7.35 -2.16 9.27
N GLU A 232 -8.08 -2.65 8.29
CA GLU A 232 -8.80 -1.84 7.33
C GLU A 232 -10.31 -2.04 7.48
N LYS A 233 -11.03 -0.93 7.65
CA LYS A 233 -12.48 -0.91 7.48
C LYS A 233 -12.78 -0.37 6.09
N ILE A 234 -13.41 -1.20 5.27
CA ILE A 234 -13.67 -0.94 3.87
C ILE A 234 -15.18 -0.86 3.67
N THR A 235 -15.65 0.24 3.09
CA THR A 235 -17.08 0.48 2.90
C THR A 235 -17.35 1.03 1.52
N VAL A 236 -18.27 0.41 0.77
CA VAL A 236 -18.73 0.89 -0.53
C VAL A 236 -19.96 1.79 -0.35
N SER A 237 -19.98 2.92 -1.03
CA SER A 237 -21.07 3.90 -1.02
C SER A 237 -22.40 3.30 -1.52
N ALA A 238 -23.50 3.94 -1.18
CA ALA A 238 -24.85 3.45 -1.54
C ALA A 238 -25.06 3.35 -3.06
N ASP A 239 -24.45 4.23 -3.83
CA ASP A 239 -24.51 4.24 -5.29
C ASP A 239 -23.48 3.31 -5.95
N GLY A 240 -22.63 2.64 -5.15
CA GLY A 240 -21.60 1.71 -5.62
C GLY A 240 -20.44 2.34 -6.38
N LYS A 241 -20.28 3.67 -6.33
CA LYS A 241 -19.27 4.40 -7.12
C LYS A 241 -17.99 4.72 -6.35
N GLN A 242 -18.05 4.69 -5.05
CA GLN A 242 -16.93 5.04 -4.19
C GLN A 242 -16.69 4.00 -3.10
N MET A 243 -15.44 3.67 -2.84
CA MET A 243 -15.01 2.82 -1.73
C MET A 243 -14.17 3.66 -0.77
N THR A 244 -14.54 3.63 0.50
CA THR A 244 -13.77 4.26 1.58
C THR A 244 -13.01 3.19 2.34
N ILE A 245 -11.69 3.36 2.47
CA ILE A 245 -10.80 2.47 3.21
C ILE A 245 -10.18 3.25 4.36
N VAL A 246 -10.59 2.95 5.60
CA VAL A 246 -9.93 3.47 6.80
C VAL A 246 -8.88 2.46 7.23
N ALA A 247 -7.62 2.77 6.99
CA ALA A 247 -6.48 1.92 7.29
C ALA A 247 -5.79 2.36 8.60
N ASP A 248 -5.85 1.52 9.62
CA ASP A 248 -5.14 1.68 10.89
C ASP A 248 -3.88 0.82 10.90
N ASN A 249 -2.75 1.41 10.53
CA ASN A 249 -1.44 0.75 10.56
C ASN A 249 -0.93 0.68 12.00
N LYS A 250 -1.08 -0.49 12.61
CA LYS A 250 -0.71 -0.75 14.03
C LYS A 250 0.80 -0.71 14.26
N LEU A 251 1.60 -1.12 13.25
CA LEU A 251 3.06 -1.12 13.37
C LEU A 251 3.64 0.29 13.41
N LEU A 252 3.04 1.21 12.67
CA LEU A 252 3.47 2.61 12.60
C LEU A 252 2.67 3.54 13.54
N GLY A 253 1.52 3.07 14.05
CA GLY A 253 0.56 3.89 14.80
C GLY A 253 0.05 5.05 13.95
N ARG A 254 -0.41 4.76 12.71
CA ARG A 254 -0.87 5.73 11.71
C ARG A 254 -2.23 5.34 11.20
N ILE A 255 -3.13 6.30 11.15
CA ILE A 255 -4.45 6.11 10.54
C ILE A 255 -4.53 6.99 9.30
N SER A 256 -4.94 6.39 8.19
CA SER A 256 -5.21 7.08 6.92
C SER A 256 -6.58 6.66 6.40
N THR A 257 -7.20 7.53 5.64
CA THR A 257 -8.45 7.23 4.93
C THR A 257 -8.19 7.38 3.43
N PHE A 258 -8.35 6.29 2.70
CA PHE A 258 -8.27 6.30 1.25
C PHE A 258 -9.67 6.31 0.66
N ILE A 259 -9.80 6.99 -0.45
CA ILE A 259 -11.02 7.07 -1.25
C ILE A 259 -10.68 6.47 -2.62
N ASP A 260 -11.36 5.41 -2.97
CA ASP A 260 -11.20 4.77 -4.27
C ASP A 260 -12.46 4.99 -5.10
N ASP A 261 -12.28 5.46 -6.32
CA ASP A 261 -13.36 5.67 -7.28
C ASP A 261 -13.47 4.45 -8.20
N LYS A 262 -14.69 4.00 -8.46
CA LYS A 262 -14.96 2.86 -9.36
C LYS A 262 -14.67 3.27 -10.81
N GLN A 263 -13.99 2.38 -11.55
CA GLN A 263 -13.63 2.59 -12.94
C GLN A 263 -14.67 1.98 -13.91
#